data_0d98a5f7a71594007850e9e0286708b5
#
_entry.id   0d98a5f7a71594007850e9e0286708b5
#
_cell.length_a   1.000
_cell.length_b   1.000
_cell.length_c   1.000
_cell.angle_alpha   90.00
_cell.angle_beta   90.00
_cell.angle_gamma   90.00
#
_symmetry.space_group_name_H-M   'P 1'
#
loop_
_entity.id
_entity.type
_entity.pdbx_description
1 polymer ?
#
loop_
_entity_poly.entity_id
_entity_poly.type
_entity_poly.pdbx_seq_one_letter_code
_entity_poly.pdbx_strand_id
1 'polypeptide(L)' 'MPGEPPPPSDALYDKAAEIADRHLAGALKEGDEIDYLVAVMMIEAAVNAAVDLTSGPDIVVLLKDLVRQVEEDSADDED' A
#
# COMPACT_ATOMS: atom_id res chain seq x y z
N MET A 1 2.35 -24.64 16.68
CA MET A 1 1.78 -24.43 17.88
C MET A 1 0.33 -24.30 17.83
N PRO A 2 -0.29 -25.23 18.35
CA PRO A 2 -1.73 -25.20 18.30
C PRO A 2 -2.26 -24.07 19.13
N GLY A 3 -3.32 -23.54 18.70
CA GLY A 3 -3.96 -22.51 19.44
C GLY A 3 -3.61 -21.13 19.01
N GLU A 4 -2.59 -20.99 18.18
CA GLU A 4 -2.22 -19.68 17.75
C GLU A 4 -2.28 -19.61 16.25
N PRO A 5 -3.00 -18.64 15.68
CA PRO A 5 -3.06 -18.57 14.23
C PRO A 5 -1.66 -18.26 13.69
N PRO A 6 -1.29 -18.89 12.60
CA PRO A 6 0.00 -18.59 12.02
C PRO A 6 -0.02 -17.18 11.45
N PRO A 7 1.15 -16.55 11.36
CA PRO A 7 1.20 -15.26 10.69
C PRO A 7 0.81 -15.43 9.23
N PRO A 8 0.40 -14.35 8.58
CA PRO A 8 0.06 -14.46 7.17
C PRO A 8 1.22 -15.05 6.41
N SER A 9 0.93 -16.01 5.57
CA SER A 9 1.97 -16.67 4.81
C SER A 9 2.36 -15.80 3.62
N ASP A 10 3.52 -16.13 3.06
CA ASP A 10 3.95 -15.45 1.85
C ASP A 10 2.90 -15.57 0.76
N ALA A 11 2.19 -16.69 0.72
CA ALA A 11 1.16 -16.89 -0.29
C ALA A 11 0.04 -15.86 -0.14
N LEU A 12 -0.32 -15.53 1.10
CA LEU A 12 -1.37 -14.54 1.33
C LEU A 12 -0.89 -13.15 0.96
N TYR A 13 0.35 -12.82 1.28
CA TYR A 13 0.90 -11.54 0.88
C TYR A 13 0.98 -11.43 -0.64
N ASP A 14 1.41 -12.50 -1.30
CA ASP A 14 1.48 -12.51 -2.75
C ASP A 14 0.11 -12.32 -3.37
N LYS A 15 -0.89 -13.00 -2.80
CA LYS A 15 -2.23 -12.87 -3.33
C LYS A 15 -2.75 -11.45 -3.14
N ALA A 16 -2.53 -10.88 -1.97
CA ALA A 16 -2.99 -9.52 -1.71
C ALA A 16 -2.29 -8.53 -2.64
N ALA A 17 -0.99 -8.70 -2.84
CA ALA A 17 -0.24 -7.82 -3.73
C ALA A 17 -0.74 -7.94 -5.16
N GLU A 18 -1.04 -9.16 -5.58
CA GLU A 18 -1.53 -9.38 -6.93
C GLU A 18 -2.87 -8.68 -7.14
N ILE A 19 -3.76 -8.79 -6.16
CA ILE A 19 -5.05 -8.13 -6.25
C ILE A 19 -4.86 -6.62 -6.31
N ALA A 20 -4.02 -6.09 -5.44
CA ALA A 20 -3.78 -4.66 -5.38
C ALA A 20 -3.17 -4.14 -6.67
N ASP A 21 -2.17 -4.86 -7.19
CA ASP A 21 -1.49 -4.44 -8.41
C ASP A 21 -2.45 -4.46 -9.59
N ARG A 22 -3.29 -5.47 -9.67
CA ARG A 22 -4.21 -5.58 -10.78
C ARG A 22 -5.20 -4.42 -10.78
N HIS A 23 -5.73 -4.09 -9.62
CA HIS A 23 -6.70 -2.99 -9.55
C HIS A 23 -6.02 -1.65 -9.74
N LEU A 24 -4.81 -1.50 -9.23
CA LEU A 24 -4.06 -0.28 -9.42
C LEU A 24 -3.76 -0.05 -10.91
N ALA A 25 -3.29 -1.10 -11.58
CA ALA A 25 -2.97 -0.97 -12.99
C ALA A 25 -4.20 -0.58 -13.80
N GLY A 26 -5.34 -1.18 -13.48
CA GLY A 26 -6.58 -0.82 -14.17
C GLY A 26 -6.99 0.62 -13.90
N ALA A 27 -6.84 1.06 -12.66
CA ALA A 27 -7.20 2.42 -12.30
C ALA A 27 -6.31 3.44 -13.00
N LEU A 28 -5.01 3.16 -13.07
CA LEU A 28 -4.10 4.08 -13.71
C LEU A 28 -4.36 4.15 -15.22
N LYS A 29 -4.69 3.02 -15.81
CA LYS A 29 -5.01 3.00 -17.20
C LYS A 29 -6.28 3.80 -17.48
N GLU A 30 -7.26 3.67 -16.60
CA GLU A 30 -8.50 4.39 -16.75
C GLU A 30 -8.28 5.89 -16.57
N GLY A 31 -7.38 6.28 -15.68
CA GLY A 31 -7.10 7.68 -15.44
C GLY A 31 -6.33 8.34 -16.57
N ASP A 32 -5.55 7.55 -17.31
CA ASP A 32 -4.85 8.04 -18.48
C ASP A 32 -4.00 9.28 -18.12
N GLU A 33 -4.37 10.44 -18.59
CA GLU A 33 -3.55 11.63 -18.38
C GLU A 33 -3.50 12.09 -16.94
N ILE A 34 -4.46 11.68 -16.13
CA ILE A 34 -4.45 12.05 -14.73
C ILE A 34 -4.12 10.85 -13.85
N ASP A 35 -3.35 9.90 -14.37
CA ASP A 35 -3.05 8.70 -13.62
C ASP A 35 -2.35 9.02 -12.30
N TYR A 36 -1.51 10.06 -12.27
CA TYR A 36 -0.83 10.39 -11.02
C TYR A 36 -1.83 10.84 -9.95
N LEU A 37 -2.87 11.55 -10.34
CA LEU A 37 -3.91 11.94 -9.38
C LEU A 37 -4.68 10.73 -8.90
N VAL A 38 -4.95 9.80 -9.81
CA VAL A 38 -5.62 8.57 -9.43
C VAL A 38 -4.78 7.83 -8.39
N ALA A 39 -3.47 7.75 -8.61
CA ALA A 39 -2.60 7.06 -7.67
C ALA A 39 -2.65 7.73 -6.29
N VAL A 40 -2.61 9.06 -6.25
CA VAL A 40 -2.65 9.77 -4.98
C VAL A 40 -3.96 9.51 -4.26
N MET A 41 -5.07 9.58 -5.00
CA MET A 41 -6.37 9.35 -4.39
C MET A 41 -6.52 7.91 -3.92
N MET A 42 -5.88 6.97 -4.60
CA MET A 42 -5.92 5.59 -4.15
C MET A 42 -5.15 5.41 -2.84
N ILE A 43 -4.07 6.15 -2.66
CA ILE A 43 -3.36 6.12 -1.39
C ILE A 43 -4.29 6.57 -0.26
N GLU A 44 -5.00 7.68 -0.47
CA GLU A 44 -5.89 8.19 0.56
C GLU A 44 -7.01 7.21 0.83
N ALA A 45 -7.62 6.68 -0.22
CA ALA A 45 -8.72 5.76 -0.05
C ALA A 45 -8.25 4.49 0.67
N ALA A 46 -7.07 3.99 0.30
CA ALA A 46 -6.55 2.79 0.91
C ALA A 46 -6.22 3.01 2.38
N VAL A 47 -5.67 4.16 2.72
CA VAL A 47 -5.35 4.47 4.11
C VAL A 47 -6.63 4.52 4.94
N ASN A 48 -7.64 5.20 4.44
CA ASN A 48 -8.90 5.29 5.15
C ASN A 48 -9.52 3.92 5.37
N ALA A 49 -9.48 3.08 4.36
CA ALA A 49 -10.02 1.74 4.48
C ALA A 49 -9.20 0.91 5.46
N ALA A 50 -7.88 1.05 5.41
CA ALA A 50 -7.00 0.28 6.28
C ALA A 50 -7.23 0.63 7.74
N VAL A 51 -7.44 1.91 8.03
CA VAL A 51 -7.71 2.35 9.40
C VAL A 51 -8.98 1.68 9.93
N ASP A 52 -10.00 1.58 9.06
CA ASP A 52 -11.25 0.95 9.47
C ASP A 52 -11.09 -0.56 9.66
N LEU A 53 -10.22 -1.18 8.87
CA LEU A 53 -10.08 -2.64 8.91
C LEU A 53 -9.06 -3.13 9.93
N THR A 54 -8.15 -2.26 10.35
CA THR A 54 -7.14 -2.67 11.32
C THR A 54 -7.17 -1.71 12.50
N SER A 55 -6.09 -0.97 12.72
CA SER A 55 -6.06 0.00 13.80
C SER A 55 -5.28 1.21 13.33
N GLY A 56 -5.70 2.37 13.82
CA GLY A 56 -5.03 3.60 13.47
C GLY A 56 -3.55 3.59 13.79
N PRO A 57 -3.16 3.20 15.02
CA PRO A 57 -1.73 3.21 15.35
C PRO A 57 -0.89 2.33 14.44
N ASP A 58 -1.40 1.17 14.05
CA ASP A 58 -0.65 0.29 13.15
C ASP A 58 -0.47 0.95 11.79
N ILE A 59 -1.48 1.64 11.32
CA ILE A 59 -1.40 2.30 10.04
C ILE A 59 -0.43 3.48 10.11
N VAL A 60 -0.39 4.18 11.23
CA VAL A 60 0.56 5.26 11.40
C VAL A 60 1.99 4.75 11.28
N VAL A 61 2.28 3.59 11.90
CA VAL A 61 3.61 3.01 11.81
C VAL A 61 3.94 2.65 10.37
N LEU A 62 3.00 2.04 9.68
CA LEU A 62 3.21 1.67 8.29
C LEU A 62 3.47 2.90 7.42
N LEU A 63 2.69 3.96 7.64
CA LEU A 63 2.84 5.16 6.84
C LEU A 63 4.20 5.81 7.08
N LYS A 64 4.67 5.80 8.32
CA LYS A 64 5.99 6.35 8.61
C LYS A 64 7.07 5.55 7.91
N ASP A 65 6.92 4.24 7.85
CA ASP A 65 7.85 3.39 7.11
C ASP A 65 7.85 3.74 5.63
N LEU A 66 6.67 3.92 5.06
CA LEU A 66 6.56 4.24 3.64
C LEU A 66 7.16 5.61 3.35
N VAL A 67 6.96 6.55 4.24
CA VAL A 67 7.57 7.87 4.07
C VAL A 67 9.08 7.74 4.00
N ARG A 68 9.66 6.94 4.89
CA ARG A 68 11.09 6.75 4.90
C ARG A 68 11.57 6.09 3.61
N GLN A 69 10.83 5.11 3.12
CA GLN A 69 11.20 4.45 1.88
C GLN A 69 11.22 5.42 0.71
N VAL A 70 10.21 6.27 0.64
CA VAL A 70 10.14 7.25 -0.44
C VAL A 70 11.27 8.25 -0.33
N GLU A 71 11.58 8.66 0.87
CA GLU A 71 12.67 9.62 1.08
C GLU A 71 14.01 9.01 0.68
N GLU A 72 14.20 7.73 1.00
CA GLU A 72 15.46 7.09 0.64
C GLU A 72 15.58 6.92 -0.87
N ASP A 73 14.48 6.58 -1.52
CA ASP A 73 14.50 6.46 -2.96
C ASP A 73 14.74 7.80 -3.63
N SER A 74 14.15 8.84 -3.08
CA SER A 74 14.32 10.17 -3.63
C SER A 74 15.74 10.69 -3.43
N ALA A 75 16.34 10.32 -2.31
CA ALA A 75 17.69 10.75 -2.03
C ALA A 75 18.67 10.23 -3.07
N ASP A 76 18.41 9.04 -3.57
CA ASP A 76 19.27 8.48 -4.59
C ASP A 76 19.22 9.27 -5.88
N ASP A 77 18.09 9.86 -6.17
CA ASP A 77 17.92 10.62 -7.37
C ASP A 77 18.52 11.98 -7.30
N GLU A 78 18.83 12.44 -6.10
CA GLU A 78 19.31 13.74 -5.98
C GLU A 78 20.69 13.83 -6.34
N ASP A 79 21.14 14.67 -6.95
CA ASP A 79 22.47 14.74 -7.32
C ASP A 79 23.05 15.87 -7.26
#